data_7be082ebc429c70878d7c675137ef6ec
#
_entry.id   7be082ebc429c70878d7c675137ef6ec
#
_cell.length_a   1.000
_cell.length_b   1.000
_cell.length_c   1.000
_cell.angle_alpha   90.00
_cell.angle_beta   90.00
_cell.angle_gamma   90.00
#
_symmetry.space_group_name_H-M   'P 1'
#
loop_
_entity.id
_entity.type
_entity.pdbx_description
1 polymer ?
#
loop_
_entity_poly.entity_id
_entity_poly.type
_entity_poly.pdbx_seq_one_letter_code
_entity_poly.pdbx_strand_id
1 'polypeptide(L)'
;MKKVIYLDNAATTKVRPEVVEAMLPFYTEYYGNPSAVYEFSTPCKEALAKARETVANSLGAKDNEIYFTNGGSESDNWALIATAEAYASKGKHIITTKIEHHAILHTCEYLEKRGYEITYLPVDEYGTVSIDELKKAIRPDTILISVMFANNEIGTIQPIKEIGEIAHENGIIFHTDAVQAYCHEPINVDEYHIDMLSASGHKFHGPKGVGFLYIRKGLKLRSFIHGGAQERKRRAGTENVPGIVGLGKAVEIAMAELENNKKKETELRDYLIGRVMDEIPYTRLNGHRTNRLSNNANFAFQFIEGESLLIMLDLDGICGSSGSACTSGSLDPSHVLLAIGLPHEIAHGSLRLTLSEETTKEEIDHTVDCLKKIVEKLRAMSPLYEDFIKKNRK
;
A
#
# COMPACT_ATOMS: atom_id res chain seq x y z
N MET A 1 -26.24 11.29 -13.79
CA MET A 1 -24.82 10.86 -13.85
C MET A 1 -24.85 9.37 -14.20
N LYS A 2 -23.93 8.90 -15.07
CA LYS A 2 -23.75 7.45 -15.27
C LYS A 2 -23.40 6.81 -13.90
N LYS A 3 -23.88 5.60 -13.63
CA LYS A 3 -23.46 4.84 -12.45
C LYS A 3 -21.94 4.59 -12.60
N VAL A 4 -21.16 5.00 -11.61
CA VAL A 4 -19.71 4.76 -11.58
C VAL A 4 -19.44 3.43 -10.90
N ILE A 5 -18.67 2.57 -11.53
CA ILE A 5 -18.11 1.34 -10.96
C ILE A 5 -16.67 1.66 -10.56
N TYR A 6 -16.42 1.76 -9.25
CA TYR A 6 -15.12 2.17 -8.74
C TYR A 6 -14.29 0.95 -8.33
N LEU A 7 -13.30 0.62 -9.18
CA LEU A 7 -12.38 -0.52 -9.00
C LEU A 7 -10.91 -0.04 -8.87
N ASP A 8 -10.69 1.10 -8.23
CA ASP A 8 -9.35 1.65 -7.97
C ASP A 8 -9.09 1.95 -6.49
N ASN A 9 -9.57 1.06 -5.60
CA ASN A 9 -9.45 1.23 -4.16
C ASN A 9 -8.00 1.19 -3.64
N ALA A 10 -7.06 0.61 -4.38
CA ALA A 10 -5.64 0.67 -4.06
C ALA A 10 -5.03 2.07 -4.28
N ALA A 11 -5.63 2.92 -5.12
CA ALA A 11 -5.21 4.33 -5.27
C ALA A 11 -5.71 5.16 -4.10
N THR A 12 -7.00 5.10 -3.81
CA THR A 12 -7.66 5.73 -2.65
C THR A 12 -9.05 5.14 -2.47
N THR A 13 -9.58 5.16 -1.26
CA THR A 13 -10.94 4.71 -0.98
C THR A 13 -11.88 5.89 -0.70
N LYS A 14 -13.19 5.64 -0.84
CA LYS A 14 -14.25 6.53 -0.36
C LYS A 14 -14.23 6.52 1.17
N VAL A 15 -14.32 7.70 1.79
CA VAL A 15 -14.48 7.78 3.24
C VAL A 15 -15.87 7.29 3.62
N ARG A 16 -15.98 6.41 4.63
CA ARG A 16 -17.27 5.93 5.12
C ARG A 16 -18.08 7.05 5.78
N PRO A 17 -19.43 7.05 5.64
CA PRO A 17 -20.30 8.03 6.27
C PRO A 17 -20.08 8.12 7.79
N GLU A 18 -19.95 7.00 8.48
CA GLU A 18 -19.72 6.92 9.93
C GLU A 18 -18.39 7.56 10.35
N VAL A 19 -17.38 7.49 9.48
CA VAL A 19 -16.10 8.16 9.67
C VAL A 19 -16.27 9.67 9.55
N VAL A 20 -16.99 10.14 8.52
CA VAL A 20 -17.28 11.56 8.32
C VAL A 20 -18.06 12.11 9.51
N GLU A 21 -19.11 11.41 9.96
CA GLU A 21 -19.91 11.81 11.13
C GLU A 21 -19.05 11.93 12.39
N ALA A 22 -18.12 11.01 12.62
CA ALA A 22 -17.21 11.06 13.76
C ALA A 22 -16.24 12.26 13.70
N MET A 23 -15.88 12.74 12.51
CA MET A 23 -14.97 13.87 12.30
C MET A 23 -15.64 15.23 12.49
N LEU A 24 -16.92 15.36 12.09
CA LEU A 24 -17.61 16.64 11.99
C LEU A 24 -17.56 17.48 13.28
N PRO A 25 -17.81 16.95 14.49
CA PRO A 25 -17.78 17.77 15.72
C PRO A 25 -16.42 18.45 15.97
N PHE A 26 -15.32 17.86 15.50
CA PHE A 26 -13.98 18.39 15.72
C PHE A 26 -13.58 19.54 14.78
N TYR A 27 -14.46 19.92 13.86
CA TYR A 27 -14.26 21.12 13.04
C TYR A 27 -14.89 22.37 13.66
N THR A 28 -16.00 22.23 14.39
CA THR A 28 -16.82 23.39 14.81
C THR A 28 -17.18 23.41 16.29
N GLU A 29 -17.31 22.24 16.94
CA GLU A 29 -17.69 22.14 18.34
C GLU A 29 -16.47 21.94 19.24
N TYR A 30 -15.65 20.94 18.96
CA TYR A 30 -14.46 20.57 19.73
C TYR A 30 -13.19 20.97 18.97
N TYR A 31 -12.92 22.27 18.88
CA TYR A 31 -11.76 22.78 18.14
C TYR A 31 -10.60 23.22 19.03
N GLY A 32 -10.63 22.87 20.33
CA GLY A 32 -9.57 23.19 21.28
C GLY A 32 -8.23 22.53 20.91
N ASN A 33 -7.12 23.26 21.04
CA ASN A 33 -5.80 22.69 20.82
C ASN A 33 -5.51 21.60 21.89
N PRO A 34 -5.21 20.36 21.50
CA PRO A 34 -4.95 19.26 22.43
C PRO A 34 -3.79 19.52 23.41
N SER A 35 -2.85 20.39 23.05
CA SER A 35 -1.72 20.75 23.91
C SER A 35 -2.07 21.80 24.99
N ALA A 36 -3.27 22.41 24.94
CA ALA A 36 -3.68 23.47 25.88
C ALA A 36 -4.08 22.89 27.24
N VAL A 37 -3.99 23.73 28.27
CA VAL A 37 -4.28 23.32 29.67
C VAL A 37 -5.72 23.53 30.11
N TYR A 38 -6.49 24.32 29.36
CA TYR A 38 -7.88 24.61 29.68
C TYR A 38 -8.81 23.44 29.34
N GLU A 39 -9.92 23.35 30.09
CA GLU A 39 -10.90 22.26 30.02
C GLU A 39 -11.52 22.10 28.61
N PHE A 40 -11.71 23.17 27.88
CA PHE A 40 -12.25 23.16 26.50
C PHE A 40 -11.44 22.27 25.55
N SER A 41 -10.17 21.98 25.84
CA SER A 41 -9.32 21.10 25.03
C SER A 41 -9.48 19.60 25.36
N THR A 42 -10.17 19.27 26.46
CA THR A 42 -10.29 17.88 26.96
C THR A 42 -10.91 16.93 25.94
N PRO A 43 -12.02 17.27 25.24
CA PRO A 43 -12.60 16.38 24.22
C PRO A 43 -11.61 16.01 23.10
N CYS A 44 -10.76 16.98 22.68
CA CYS A 44 -9.73 16.73 21.67
C CYS A 44 -8.63 15.79 22.19
N LYS A 45 -8.19 15.96 23.46
CA LYS A 45 -7.19 15.06 24.08
C LYS A 45 -7.69 13.63 24.19
N GLU A 46 -8.92 13.46 24.66
CA GLU A 46 -9.56 12.16 24.84
C GLU A 46 -9.78 11.46 23.49
N ALA A 47 -10.22 12.19 22.47
CA ALA A 47 -10.43 11.67 21.14
C ALA A 47 -9.11 11.20 20.50
N LEU A 48 -8.03 11.95 20.64
CA LEU A 48 -6.70 11.55 20.19
C LEU A 48 -6.18 10.30 20.92
N ALA A 49 -6.37 10.25 22.25
CA ALA A 49 -5.97 9.10 23.05
C ALA A 49 -6.73 7.84 22.63
N LYS A 50 -8.05 7.94 22.45
CA LYS A 50 -8.90 6.84 21.98
C LYS A 50 -8.51 6.35 20.59
N ALA A 51 -8.30 7.25 19.64
CA ALA A 51 -7.87 6.88 18.30
C ALA A 51 -6.52 6.14 18.33
N ARG A 52 -5.58 6.60 19.14
CA ARG A 52 -4.27 5.99 19.32
C ARG A 52 -4.36 4.59 19.92
N GLU A 53 -5.18 4.42 20.96
CA GLU A 53 -5.46 3.14 21.59
C GLU A 53 -6.10 2.14 20.60
N THR A 54 -7.07 2.60 19.79
CA THR A 54 -7.71 1.79 18.76
C THR A 54 -6.69 1.26 17.75
N VAL A 55 -5.82 2.15 17.24
CA VAL A 55 -4.74 1.75 16.31
C VAL A 55 -3.76 0.79 16.99
N ALA A 56 -3.34 1.07 18.22
CA ALA A 56 -2.41 0.20 18.96
C ALA A 56 -3.00 -1.22 19.14
N ASN A 57 -4.24 -1.31 19.59
CA ASN A 57 -4.92 -2.58 19.83
C ASN A 57 -5.06 -3.41 18.56
N SER A 58 -5.28 -2.78 17.39
CA SER A 58 -5.39 -3.48 16.11
C SER A 58 -4.09 -4.14 15.64
N LEU A 59 -2.96 -3.74 16.21
CA LEU A 59 -1.63 -4.28 15.89
C LEU A 59 -1.03 -5.16 17.01
N GLY A 60 -1.71 -5.30 18.15
CA GLY A 60 -1.12 -5.89 19.36
C GLY A 60 -0.02 -5.02 20.00
N ALA A 61 0.00 -3.74 19.67
CA ALA A 61 0.97 -2.75 20.14
C ALA A 61 0.47 -1.97 21.37
N LYS A 62 1.32 -1.08 21.89
CA LYS A 62 0.96 -0.14 22.96
C LYS A 62 0.69 1.24 22.36
N ASP A 63 -0.17 2.03 23.01
CA ASP A 63 -0.52 3.40 22.58
C ASP A 63 0.71 4.30 22.41
N ASN A 64 1.73 4.12 23.25
CA ASN A 64 2.96 4.91 23.22
C ASN A 64 3.93 4.50 22.09
N GLU A 65 3.57 3.52 21.27
CA GLU A 65 4.31 3.05 20.09
C GLU A 65 3.70 3.58 18.78
N ILE A 66 2.52 4.23 18.84
CA ILE A 66 1.85 4.83 17.68
C ILE A 66 2.17 6.31 17.59
N TYR A 67 2.53 6.79 16.39
CA TYR A 67 2.82 8.18 16.07
C TYR A 67 2.05 8.60 14.83
N PHE A 68 1.20 9.61 14.93
CA PHE A 68 0.40 10.08 13.80
C PHE A 68 1.25 10.90 12.83
N THR A 69 0.99 10.70 11.55
CA THR A 69 1.66 11.35 10.41
C THR A 69 0.64 11.85 9.41
N ASN A 70 1.08 12.48 8.30
CA ASN A 70 0.19 12.86 7.21
C ASN A 70 -0.16 11.69 6.25
N GLY A 71 0.43 10.51 6.45
CA GLY A 71 0.17 9.34 5.60
C GLY A 71 1.40 8.44 5.43
N GLY A 72 1.28 7.44 4.55
CA GLY A 72 2.31 6.45 4.32
C GLY A 72 3.66 7.03 3.92
N SER A 73 3.69 7.95 2.97
CA SER A 73 4.96 8.54 2.50
C SER A 73 5.74 9.26 3.59
N GLU A 74 5.07 9.99 4.50
CA GLU A 74 5.75 10.60 5.65
C GLU A 74 6.26 9.52 6.61
N SER A 75 5.46 8.48 6.85
CA SER A 75 5.84 7.38 7.74
C SER A 75 7.06 6.62 7.22
N ASP A 76 7.08 6.27 5.93
CA ASP A 76 8.18 5.58 5.27
C ASP A 76 9.48 6.40 5.30
N ASN A 77 9.38 7.68 4.92
CA ASN A 77 10.53 8.59 4.97
C ASN A 77 11.07 8.70 6.38
N TRP A 78 10.18 8.85 7.38
CA TRP A 78 10.61 8.93 8.77
C TRP A 78 11.29 7.64 9.23
N ALA A 79 10.69 6.48 8.94
CA ALA A 79 11.25 5.18 9.31
C ALA A 79 12.68 4.99 8.75
N LEU A 80 12.90 5.27 7.47
CA LEU A 80 14.17 5.06 6.81
C LEU A 80 15.21 6.11 7.23
N ILE A 81 14.90 7.40 7.11
CA ILE A 81 15.84 8.49 7.34
C ILE A 81 16.25 8.53 8.82
N ALA A 82 15.29 8.48 9.74
CA ALA A 82 15.60 8.56 11.16
C ALA A 82 16.35 7.33 11.67
N THR A 83 16.11 6.14 11.11
CA THR A 83 16.90 4.94 11.41
C THR A 83 18.33 5.09 10.87
N ALA A 84 18.49 5.48 9.61
CA ALA A 84 19.78 5.70 9.00
C ALA A 84 20.63 6.66 9.83
N GLU A 85 20.08 7.81 10.25
CA GLU A 85 20.79 8.80 11.06
C GLU A 85 21.08 8.31 12.49
N ALA A 86 20.13 7.62 13.13
CA ALA A 86 20.29 7.18 14.52
C ALA A 86 21.30 6.04 14.67
N TYR A 87 21.41 5.20 13.64
CA TYR A 87 22.27 4.00 13.66
C TYR A 87 23.50 4.11 12.76
N ALA A 88 23.84 5.29 12.25
CA ALA A 88 24.99 5.53 11.36
C ALA A 88 26.34 5.07 11.95
N SER A 89 26.49 5.07 13.27
CA SER A 89 27.70 4.55 13.95
C SER A 89 27.76 3.01 13.98
N LYS A 90 26.62 2.32 13.78
CA LYS A 90 26.54 0.86 13.78
C LYS A 90 26.76 0.29 12.37
N GLY A 91 26.37 1.05 11.36
CA GLY A 91 26.52 0.66 9.96
C GLY A 91 25.84 1.62 9.00
N LYS A 92 26.02 1.37 7.70
CA LYS A 92 25.42 2.18 6.63
C LYS A 92 24.76 1.34 5.54
N HIS A 93 24.47 0.07 5.80
CA HIS A 93 23.84 -0.81 4.83
C HIS A 93 22.35 -0.99 5.16
N ILE A 94 21.51 -0.87 4.12
CA ILE A 94 20.06 -1.03 4.18
C ILE A 94 19.65 -2.02 3.10
N ILE A 95 18.74 -2.93 3.45
CA ILE A 95 18.17 -3.91 2.51
C ILE A 95 16.71 -3.53 2.27
N THR A 96 16.30 -3.48 1.00
CA THR A 96 14.93 -3.27 0.56
C THR A 96 14.63 -4.12 -0.67
N THR A 97 13.49 -3.92 -1.34
CA THR A 97 13.12 -4.70 -2.52
C THR A 97 13.00 -3.84 -3.78
N LYS A 98 13.07 -4.46 -4.96
CA LYS A 98 12.85 -3.75 -6.24
C LYS A 98 11.41 -3.34 -6.50
N ILE A 99 10.46 -3.84 -5.71
CA ILE A 99 9.02 -3.64 -5.92
C ILE A 99 8.36 -2.70 -4.90
N GLU A 100 9.16 -1.99 -4.11
CA GLU A 100 8.66 -1.05 -3.11
C GLU A 100 7.90 0.12 -3.73
N HIS A 101 7.08 0.76 -2.90
CA HIS A 101 6.49 2.05 -3.26
C HIS A 101 7.59 3.11 -3.43
N HIS A 102 7.35 4.10 -4.30
CA HIS A 102 8.31 5.18 -4.56
C HIS A 102 8.72 5.97 -3.30
N ALA A 103 7.89 6.00 -2.25
CA ALA A 103 8.25 6.61 -0.97
C ALA A 103 9.45 5.91 -0.32
N ILE A 104 9.62 4.59 -0.52
CA ILE A 104 10.79 3.83 -0.08
C ILE A 104 11.93 3.98 -1.07
N LEU A 105 11.69 3.73 -2.38
CA LEU A 105 12.75 3.74 -3.40
C LEU A 105 13.47 5.09 -3.48
N HIS A 106 12.72 6.20 -3.60
CA HIS A 106 13.32 7.53 -3.67
C HIS A 106 13.98 7.97 -2.35
N THR A 107 13.48 7.47 -1.20
CA THR A 107 14.18 7.68 0.08
C THR A 107 15.48 6.90 0.14
N CYS A 108 15.53 5.70 -0.41
CA CYS A 108 16.76 4.93 -0.55
C CYS A 108 17.77 5.66 -1.46
N GLU A 109 17.35 6.15 -2.63
CA GLU A 109 18.21 6.97 -3.52
C GLU A 109 18.73 8.24 -2.82
N TYR A 110 17.91 8.88 -1.99
CA TYR A 110 18.34 10.02 -1.19
C TYR A 110 19.40 9.63 -0.17
N LEU A 111 19.28 8.45 0.46
CA LEU A 111 20.28 7.93 1.40
C LEU A 111 21.58 7.50 0.71
N GLU A 112 21.52 6.90 -0.48
CA GLU A 112 22.70 6.56 -1.29
C GLU A 112 23.56 7.80 -1.56
N LYS A 113 22.94 8.93 -1.92
CA LYS A 113 23.62 10.22 -2.10
C LYS A 113 24.29 10.76 -0.82
N ARG A 114 24.00 10.16 0.35
CA ARG A 114 24.58 10.45 1.67
C ARG A 114 25.54 9.39 2.17
N GLY A 115 25.92 8.46 1.29
CA GLY A 115 26.94 7.44 1.56
C GLY A 115 26.39 6.23 2.32
N TYR A 116 25.10 5.94 2.21
CA TYR A 116 24.54 4.65 2.57
C TYR A 116 24.60 3.70 1.38
N GLU A 117 24.72 2.42 1.65
CA GLU A 117 24.68 1.36 0.65
C GLU A 117 23.32 0.67 0.71
N ILE A 118 22.64 0.54 -0.43
CA ILE A 118 21.32 -0.07 -0.50
C ILE A 118 21.40 -1.35 -1.31
N THR A 119 20.92 -2.45 -0.74
CA THR A 119 20.69 -3.69 -1.49
C THR A 119 19.22 -3.79 -1.84
N TYR A 120 18.92 -3.77 -3.14
CA TYR A 120 17.57 -3.97 -3.68
C TYR A 120 17.39 -5.44 -4.04
N LEU A 121 16.71 -6.20 -3.18
CA LEU A 121 16.43 -7.63 -3.40
C LEU A 121 15.59 -7.83 -4.66
N PRO A 122 15.94 -8.81 -5.49
CA PRO A 122 15.07 -9.25 -6.57
C PRO A 122 13.85 -9.99 -6.01
N VAL A 123 12.84 -10.14 -6.87
CA VAL A 123 11.65 -10.93 -6.60
C VAL A 123 11.49 -11.99 -7.69
N ASP A 124 10.69 -13.01 -7.41
CA ASP A 124 10.31 -14.01 -8.39
C ASP A 124 9.25 -13.48 -9.39
N GLU A 125 8.81 -14.31 -10.32
CA GLU A 125 7.80 -13.97 -11.32
C GLU A 125 6.41 -13.65 -10.75
N TYR A 126 6.19 -13.93 -9.45
CA TYR A 126 4.98 -13.62 -8.70
C TYR A 126 5.16 -12.40 -7.79
N GLY A 127 6.34 -11.82 -7.76
CA GLY A 127 6.68 -10.67 -6.93
C GLY A 127 6.98 -11.00 -5.47
N THR A 128 7.40 -12.24 -5.17
CA THR A 128 7.77 -12.68 -3.82
C THR A 128 9.27 -12.57 -3.61
N VAL A 129 9.68 -12.03 -2.47
CA VAL A 129 11.09 -11.96 -2.07
C VAL A 129 11.60 -13.34 -1.67
N SER A 130 12.81 -13.70 -2.12
CA SER A 130 13.48 -14.92 -1.68
C SER A 130 14.12 -14.72 -0.31
N ILE A 131 13.76 -15.58 0.63
CA ILE A 131 14.37 -15.63 1.97
C ILE A 131 15.87 -15.96 1.89
N ASP A 132 16.29 -16.81 0.96
CA ASP A 132 17.71 -17.14 0.77
C ASP A 132 18.52 -15.93 0.26
N GLU A 133 17.95 -15.15 -0.66
CA GLU A 133 18.61 -13.92 -1.15
C GLU A 133 18.67 -12.86 -0.04
N LEU A 134 17.63 -12.74 0.80
CA LEU A 134 17.67 -11.87 1.99
C LEU A 134 18.82 -12.27 2.92
N LYS A 135 18.94 -13.57 3.27
CA LYS A 135 20.01 -14.06 4.15
C LYS A 135 21.41 -13.78 3.59
N LYS A 136 21.60 -13.94 2.27
CA LYS A 136 22.87 -13.64 1.60
C LYS A 136 23.20 -12.14 1.58
N ALA A 137 22.19 -11.29 1.56
CA ALA A 137 22.35 -9.84 1.53
C ALA A 137 22.73 -9.24 2.88
N ILE A 138 22.50 -9.95 3.98
CA ILE A 138 22.85 -9.46 5.34
C ILE A 138 24.35 -9.35 5.51
N ARG A 139 24.78 -8.19 6.01
CA ARG A 139 26.18 -7.83 6.28
C ARG A 139 26.34 -7.41 7.75
N PRO A 140 27.56 -7.41 8.30
CA PRO A 140 27.80 -6.94 9.68
C PRO A 140 27.41 -5.47 9.92
N ASP A 141 27.36 -4.66 8.87
CA ASP A 141 27.00 -3.24 8.89
C ASP A 141 25.54 -2.98 8.43
N THR A 142 24.72 -4.02 8.27
CA THR A 142 23.29 -3.87 7.97
C THR A 142 22.55 -3.34 9.18
N ILE A 143 21.84 -2.20 9.03
CA ILE A 143 21.13 -1.52 10.11
C ILE A 143 19.61 -1.60 9.97
N LEU A 144 19.10 -1.80 8.75
CA LEU A 144 17.67 -1.80 8.44
C LEU A 144 17.36 -2.78 7.32
N ILE A 145 16.28 -3.53 7.50
CA ILE A 145 15.57 -4.23 6.46
C ILE A 145 14.21 -3.56 6.32
N SER A 146 13.87 -3.10 5.10
CA SER A 146 12.57 -2.49 4.79
C SER A 146 11.93 -3.24 3.63
N VAL A 147 10.86 -3.97 3.90
CA VAL A 147 10.12 -4.75 2.90
C VAL A 147 8.64 -4.48 3.06
N MET A 148 7.97 -4.07 1.98
CA MET A 148 6.53 -3.84 2.01
C MET A 148 5.76 -5.11 2.39
N PHE A 149 4.66 -4.96 3.11
CA PHE A 149 3.85 -6.10 3.53
C PHE A 149 3.15 -6.77 2.35
N ALA A 150 2.55 -5.95 1.50
CA ALA A 150 1.90 -6.39 0.27
C ALA A 150 2.07 -5.34 -0.83
N ASN A 151 2.26 -5.80 -2.06
CA ASN A 151 2.48 -4.89 -3.18
C ASN A 151 1.18 -4.24 -3.66
N ASN A 152 1.21 -2.92 -3.81
CA ASN A 152 0.05 -2.10 -4.20
C ASN A 152 -0.39 -2.27 -5.66
N GLU A 153 0.45 -2.82 -6.52
CA GLU A 153 0.13 -3.04 -7.93
C GLU A 153 -0.37 -4.45 -8.20
N ILE A 154 0.41 -5.46 -7.82
CA ILE A 154 0.14 -6.87 -8.12
C ILE A 154 -0.51 -7.65 -6.97
N GLY A 155 -0.64 -7.03 -5.79
CA GLY A 155 -1.32 -7.60 -4.64
C GLY A 155 -0.53 -8.64 -3.85
N THR A 156 0.60 -9.13 -4.33
CA THR A 156 1.38 -10.19 -3.67
C THR A 156 1.77 -9.82 -2.25
N ILE A 157 1.50 -10.71 -1.30
CA ILE A 157 1.87 -10.60 0.12
C ILE A 157 3.26 -11.18 0.32
N GLN A 158 4.12 -10.47 1.05
CA GLN A 158 5.49 -10.89 1.33
C GLN A 158 5.57 -11.83 2.54
N PRO A 159 6.61 -12.65 2.67
CA PRO A 159 6.84 -13.53 3.82
C PRO A 159 7.32 -12.75 5.05
N ILE A 160 6.47 -11.84 5.56
CA ILE A 160 6.81 -10.83 6.59
C ILE A 160 7.26 -11.47 7.90
N LYS A 161 6.65 -12.60 8.29
CA LYS A 161 7.00 -13.29 9.53
C LYS A 161 8.43 -13.82 9.46
N GLU A 162 8.77 -14.52 8.38
CA GLU A 162 10.12 -15.07 8.18
C GLU A 162 11.17 -13.95 8.05
N ILE A 163 10.84 -12.85 7.39
CA ILE A 163 11.72 -11.68 7.28
C ILE A 163 11.97 -11.06 8.65
N GLY A 164 10.90 -10.90 9.45
CA GLY A 164 11.00 -10.34 10.81
C GLY A 164 11.81 -11.25 11.75
N GLU A 165 11.63 -12.56 11.69
CA GLU A 165 12.43 -13.53 12.43
C GLU A 165 13.92 -13.40 12.10
N ILE A 166 14.26 -13.34 10.81
CA ILE A 166 15.65 -13.18 10.35
C ILE A 166 16.24 -11.85 10.81
N ALA A 167 15.50 -10.75 10.68
CA ALA A 167 15.95 -9.44 11.13
C ALA A 167 16.23 -9.44 12.63
N HIS A 168 15.30 -10.00 13.42
CA HIS A 168 15.42 -10.10 14.87
C HIS A 168 16.63 -10.94 15.32
N GLU A 169 16.83 -12.12 14.72
CA GLU A 169 17.98 -13.01 15.01
C GLU A 169 19.33 -12.32 14.72
N ASN A 170 19.38 -11.42 13.74
CA ASN A 170 20.59 -10.69 13.37
C ASN A 170 20.72 -9.31 14.06
N GLY A 171 19.76 -8.92 14.92
CA GLY A 171 19.74 -7.63 15.63
C GLY A 171 19.64 -6.44 14.67
N ILE A 172 18.95 -6.62 13.52
CA ILE A 172 18.68 -5.63 12.49
C ILE A 172 17.27 -5.10 12.68
N ILE A 173 17.07 -3.80 12.51
CA ILE A 173 15.74 -3.19 12.59
C ILE A 173 14.90 -3.62 11.39
N PHE A 174 13.66 -4.02 11.62
CA PHE A 174 12.72 -4.38 10.58
C PHE A 174 11.59 -3.36 10.44
N HIS A 175 11.48 -2.77 9.27
CA HIS A 175 10.38 -1.90 8.85
C HIS A 175 9.55 -2.58 7.75
N THR A 176 8.24 -2.39 7.82
CA THR A 176 7.33 -2.77 6.73
C THR A 176 6.42 -1.61 6.34
N ASP A 177 6.38 -1.28 5.04
CA ASP A 177 5.28 -0.50 4.46
C ASP A 177 4.04 -1.40 4.39
N ALA A 178 3.11 -1.20 5.33
CA ALA A 178 1.86 -1.93 5.40
C ALA A 178 0.66 -1.12 4.87
N VAL A 179 0.91 -0.05 4.10
CA VAL A 179 -0.13 0.86 3.60
C VAL A 179 -1.25 0.12 2.85
N GLN A 180 -0.92 -0.93 2.11
CA GLN A 180 -1.92 -1.74 1.40
C GLN A 180 -2.44 -2.94 2.19
N ALA A 181 -1.74 -3.36 3.25
CA ALA A 181 -2.09 -4.55 4.01
C ALA A 181 -2.87 -4.22 5.30
N TYR A 182 -2.57 -3.09 5.93
CA TYR A 182 -3.21 -2.70 7.19
C TYR A 182 -4.73 -2.54 6.98
N CYS A 183 -5.50 -3.17 7.86
CA CYS A 183 -6.96 -3.31 7.77
C CYS A 183 -7.47 -4.20 6.61
N HIS A 184 -6.59 -4.85 5.84
CA HIS A 184 -6.93 -5.88 4.86
C HIS A 184 -6.39 -7.27 5.25
N GLU A 185 -5.32 -7.29 6.06
CA GLU A 185 -4.71 -8.49 6.61
C GLU A 185 -4.59 -8.38 8.14
N PRO A 186 -4.72 -9.48 8.88
CA PRO A 186 -4.41 -9.48 10.32
C PRO A 186 -2.92 -9.28 10.53
N ILE A 187 -2.55 -8.29 11.33
CA ILE A 187 -1.15 -7.96 11.63
C ILE A 187 -0.95 -7.91 13.13
N ASN A 188 0.02 -8.66 13.64
CA ASN A 188 0.51 -8.58 15.01
C ASN A 188 2.00 -8.27 14.99
N VAL A 189 2.37 -7.09 15.47
CA VAL A 189 3.75 -6.59 15.38
C VAL A 189 4.74 -7.38 16.25
N ASP A 190 4.28 -7.99 17.34
CA ASP A 190 5.13 -8.81 18.19
C ASP A 190 5.35 -10.20 17.58
N GLU A 191 4.29 -10.82 17.07
CA GLU A 191 4.38 -12.13 16.41
C GLU A 191 5.25 -12.10 15.16
N TYR A 192 5.22 -10.97 14.42
CA TYR A 192 5.97 -10.82 13.17
C TYR A 192 7.31 -10.11 13.37
N HIS A 193 7.72 -9.84 14.60
CA HIS A 193 8.97 -9.14 14.95
C HIS A 193 9.13 -7.81 14.18
N ILE A 194 8.03 -7.09 13.92
CA ILE A 194 8.05 -5.80 13.24
C ILE A 194 8.49 -4.72 14.23
N ASP A 195 9.51 -3.96 13.90
CA ASP A 195 9.99 -2.84 14.69
C ASP A 195 9.36 -1.50 14.31
N MET A 196 9.02 -1.35 13.02
CA MET A 196 8.32 -0.18 12.49
C MET A 196 7.32 -0.59 11.41
N LEU A 197 6.17 0.08 11.39
CA LEU A 197 5.13 -0.17 10.39
C LEU A 197 4.48 1.14 9.97
N SER A 198 4.41 1.35 8.65
CA SER A 198 3.76 2.52 8.03
C SER A 198 2.35 2.18 7.58
N ALA A 199 1.38 3.11 7.82
CA ALA A 199 0.01 2.99 7.35
C ALA A 199 -0.59 4.35 6.94
N SER A 200 -1.66 4.33 6.14
CA SER A 200 -2.32 5.53 5.61
C SER A 200 -3.83 5.37 5.60
N GLY A 201 -4.55 6.28 6.27
CA GLY A 201 -5.99 6.18 6.51
C GLY A 201 -6.84 6.03 5.25
N HIS A 202 -6.45 6.69 4.15
CA HIS A 202 -7.24 6.67 2.91
C HIS A 202 -7.18 5.34 2.15
N LYS A 203 -6.51 4.33 2.64
CA LYS A 203 -6.48 2.98 2.03
C LYS A 203 -7.52 2.03 2.65
N PHE A 204 -8.09 2.39 3.79
CA PHE A 204 -9.11 1.61 4.49
C PHE A 204 -10.30 2.47 4.92
N HIS A 205 -10.82 3.28 3.99
CA HIS A 205 -12.02 4.12 4.15
C HIS A 205 -11.93 5.22 5.21
N GLY A 206 -10.69 5.57 5.63
CA GLY A 206 -10.39 6.72 6.44
C GLY A 206 -10.12 7.98 5.60
N PRO A 207 -9.90 9.13 6.26
CA PRO A 207 -9.62 10.38 5.57
C PRO A 207 -8.22 10.41 4.95
N LYS A 208 -8.09 11.19 3.86
CA LYS A 208 -6.80 11.54 3.27
C LYS A 208 -6.02 12.48 4.19
N GLY A 209 -4.70 12.53 4.06
CA GLY A 209 -3.85 13.44 4.83
C GLY A 209 -3.68 13.05 6.31
N VAL A 210 -3.86 11.78 6.62
CA VAL A 210 -3.57 11.20 7.93
C VAL A 210 -3.12 9.74 7.78
N GLY A 211 -2.14 9.38 8.59
CA GLY A 211 -1.62 8.03 8.72
C GLY A 211 -0.92 7.86 10.05
N PHE A 212 -0.15 6.82 10.20
CA PHE A 212 0.68 6.63 11.39
C PHE A 212 1.93 5.82 11.07
N LEU A 213 2.93 5.98 11.93
CA LEU A 213 4.09 5.12 12.06
C LEU A 213 4.01 4.42 13.42
N TYR A 214 3.96 3.09 13.41
CA TYR A 214 4.27 2.29 14.59
C TYR A 214 5.79 2.25 14.77
N ILE A 215 6.24 2.47 16.00
CA ILE A 215 7.66 2.39 16.40
C ILE A 215 7.75 1.59 17.68
N ARG A 216 8.36 0.41 17.62
CA ARG A 216 8.56 -0.46 18.78
C ARG A 216 9.27 0.29 19.93
N LYS A 217 8.77 0.11 21.14
CA LYS A 217 9.37 0.71 22.33
C LYS A 217 10.83 0.29 22.46
N GLY A 218 11.70 1.28 22.69
CA GLY A 218 13.15 1.06 22.83
C GLY A 218 13.96 1.50 21.61
N LEU A 219 13.35 1.62 20.42
CA LEU A 219 14.03 2.19 19.27
C LEU A 219 14.34 3.68 19.48
N LYS A 220 15.61 4.04 19.27
CA LYS A 220 16.11 5.42 19.41
C LYS A 220 16.06 6.11 18.07
N LEU A 221 14.86 6.51 17.65
CA LEU A 221 14.71 7.33 16.44
C LEU A 221 14.75 8.82 16.75
N ARG A 222 15.34 9.60 15.86
CA ARG A 222 15.33 11.07 15.93
C ARG A 222 13.98 11.62 15.49
N SER A 223 13.70 12.86 15.90
CA SER A 223 12.56 13.61 15.39
C SER A 223 12.71 13.82 13.90
N PHE A 224 11.66 13.53 13.13
CA PHE A 224 11.65 13.73 11.67
C PHE A 224 11.22 15.14 11.31
N ILE A 225 10.14 15.65 11.93
CA ILE A 225 9.70 17.03 11.77
C ILE A 225 10.05 17.78 13.06
N HIS A 226 10.88 18.81 12.95
CA HIS A 226 11.35 19.60 14.07
C HIS A 226 10.39 20.75 14.39
N GLY A 227 10.17 21.03 15.71
CA GLY A 227 9.28 22.09 16.18
C GLY A 227 8.77 21.84 17.60
N GLY A 228 7.45 21.92 17.79
CA GLY A 228 6.80 21.70 19.08
C GLY A 228 6.90 20.27 19.62
N ALA A 229 6.33 20.07 20.81
CA ALA A 229 6.47 18.79 21.56
C ALA A 229 5.40 17.74 21.18
N GLN A 230 4.64 17.94 20.11
CA GLN A 230 3.63 17.00 19.66
C GLN A 230 4.26 15.61 19.41
N GLU A 231 3.41 14.59 19.35
CA GLU A 231 3.83 13.21 19.18
C GLU A 231 5.07 12.85 20.03
N ARG A 232 5.04 13.22 21.31
CA ARG A 232 6.10 12.95 22.30
C ARG A 232 7.49 13.50 21.89
N LYS A 233 7.53 14.70 21.27
CA LYS A 233 8.72 15.38 20.74
C LYS A 233 9.39 14.67 19.55
N ARG A 234 8.69 13.74 18.90
CA ARG A 234 9.23 12.99 17.76
C ARG A 234 8.70 13.49 16.43
N ARG A 235 7.53 14.13 16.42
CA ARG A 235 6.95 14.70 15.20
C ARG A 235 6.17 15.97 15.58
N ALA A 236 6.71 17.11 15.22
CA ALA A 236 6.10 18.41 15.54
C ALA A 236 4.93 18.75 14.60
N GLY A 237 4.15 19.73 14.99
CA GLY A 237 2.99 20.26 14.29
C GLY A 237 1.70 19.97 15.03
N THR A 238 0.77 20.96 15.04
CA THR A 238 -0.53 20.80 15.67
C THR A 238 -1.25 19.57 15.11
N GLU A 239 -1.79 18.75 16.00
CA GLU A 239 -2.43 17.50 15.64
C GLU A 239 -3.67 17.74 14.78
N ASN A 240 -3.79 16.98 13.69
CA ASN A 240 -4.99 16.96 12.83
C ASN A 240 -6.09 16.17 13.55
N VAL A 241 -6.70 16.77 14.57
CA VAL A 241 -7.69 16.09 15.44
C VAL A 241 -8.81 15.45 14.62
N PRO A 242 -9.51 16.14 13.71
CA PRO A 242 -10.57 15.51 12.92
C PRO A 242 -10.06 14.33 12.10
N GLY A 243 -8.90 14.48 11.44
CA GLY A 243 -8.31 13.41 10.62
C GLY A 243 -7.92 12.19 11.45
N ILE A 244 -7.34 12.40 12.63
CA ILE A 244 -6.93 11.31 13.54
C ILE A 244 -8.15 10.59 14.12
N VAL A 245 -9.20 11.32 14.49
CA VAL A 245 -10.48 10.73 14.91
C VAL A 245 -11.08 9.88 13.79
N GLY A 246 -11.10 10.42 12.57
CA GLY A 246 -11.57 9.69 11.40
C GLY A 246 -10.75 8.42 11.11
N LEU A 247 -9.41 8.50 11.24
CA LEU A 247 -8.54 7.33 11.10
C LEU A 247 -8.87 6.28 12.16
N GLY A 248 -8.99 6.67 13.45
CA GLY A 248 -9.36 5.75 14.53
C GLY A 248 -10.71 5.09 14.30
N LYS A 249 -11.73 5.85 13.83
CA LYS A 249 -13.05 5.30 13.51
C LYS A 249 -13.00 4.35 12.31
N ALA A 250 -12.21 4.65 11.29
CA ALA A 250 -12.01 3.76 10.15
C ALA A 250 -11.38 2.42 10.57
N VAL A 251 -10.36 2.47 11.45
CA VAL A 251 -9.72 1.26 12.02
C VAL A 251 -10.73 0.44 12.82
N GLU A 252 -11.51 1.07 13.70
CA GLU A 252 -12.54 0.39 14.50
C GLU A 252 -13.50 -0.42 13.61
N ILE A 253 -14.01 0.21 12.55
CA ILE A 253 -14.95 -0.42 11.61
C ILE A 253 -14.25 -1.53 10.81
N ALA A 254 -13.10 -1.23 10.21
CA ALA A 254 -12.37 -2.16 9.37
C ALA A 254 -11.96 -3.43 10.12
N MET A 255 -11.50 -3.30 11.37
CA MET A 255 -11.13 -4.46 12.19
C MET A 255 -12.34 -5.30 12.61
N ALA A 256 -13.50 -4.67 12.87
CA ALA A 256 -14.72 -5.40 13.18
C ALA A 256 -15.26 -6.21 11.98
N GLU A 257 -14.99 -5.75 10.77
CA GLU A 257 -15.48 -6.34 9.52
C GLU A 257 -14.41 -7.16 8.76
N LEU A 258 -13.16 -7.18 9.23
CA LEU A 258 -11.99 -7.69 8.50
C LEU A 258 -12.22 -9.07 7.87
N GLU A 259 -12.61 -10.07 8.66
CA GLU A 259 -12.77 -11.44 8.17
C GLU A 259 -13.90 -11.57 7.14
N ASN A 260 -15.00 -10.85 7.36
CA ASN A 260 -16.15 -10.87 6.44
C ASN A 260 -15.81 -10.20 5.11
N ASN A 261 -15.16 -9.02 5.17
CA ASN A 261 -14.76 -8.27 3.98
C ASN A 261 -13.70 -9.04 3.20
N LYS A 262 -12.68 -9.58 3.88
CA LYS A 262 -11.63 -10.40 3.25
C LYS A 262 -12.22 -11.61 2.53
N LYS A 263 -13.19 -12.30 3.15
CA LYS A 263 -13.85 -13.45 2.51
C LYS A 263 -14.64 -13.03 1.27
N LYS A 264 -15.50 -12.01 1.38
CA LYS A 264 -16.30 -11.49 0.27
C LYS A 264 -15.44 -11.00 -0.88
N GLU A 265 -14.43 -10.19 -0.59
CA GLU A 265 -13.52 -9.66 -1.59
C GLU A 265 -12.72 -10.77 -2.28
N THR A 266 -12.25 -11.77 -1.54
CA THR A 266 -11.56 -12.93 -2.10
C THR A 266 -12.44 -13.69 -3.09
N GLU A 267 -13.70 -13.97 -2.74
CA GLU A 267 -14.66 -14.66 -3.61
C GLU A 267 -14.90 -13.85 -4.90
N LEU A 268 -15.11 -12.55 -4.78
CA LEU A 268 -15.36 -11.65 -5.91
C LEU A 268 -14.09 -11.46 -6.77
N ARG A 269 -12.92 -11.31 -6.16
CA ARG A 269 -11.63 -11.22 -6.84
C ARG A 269 -11.34 -12.48 -7.65
N ASP A 270 -11.52 -13.64 -7.04
CA ASP A 270 -11.27 -14.91 -7.71
C ASP A 270 -12.26 -15.16 -8.85
N TYR A 271 -13.50 -14.72 -8.69
CA TYR A 271 -14.50 -14.71 -9.75
C TYR A 271 -14.07 -13.80 -10.91
N LEU A 272 -13.65 -12.55 -10.62
CA LEU A 272 -13.12 -11.62 -11.61
C LEU A 272 -11.93 -12.22 -12.36
N ILE A 273 -10.95 -12.78 -11.64
CA ILE A 273 -9.76 -13.37 -12.22
C ILE A 273 -10.14 -14.56 -13.13
N GLY A 274 -11.01 -15.45 -12.67
CA GLY A 274 -11.49 -16.58 -13.45
C GLY A 274 -12.11 -16.14 -14.77
N ARG A 275 -13.09 -15.22 -14.72
CA ARG A 275 -13.74 -14.71 -15.92
C ARG A 275 -12.77 -14.06 -16.92
N VAL A 276 -11.87 -13.17 -16.42
CA VAL A 276 -10.90 -12.49 -17.28
C VAL A 276 -9.95 -13.48 -17.97
N MET A 277 -9.42 -14.45 -17.20
CA MET A 277 -8.47 -15.44 -17.72
C MET A 277 -9.12 -16.42 -18.71
N ASP A 278 -10.37 -16.80 -18.49
CA ASP A 278 -11.10 -17.75 -19.35
C ASP A 278 -11.66 -17.10 -20.63
N GLU A 279 -12.08 -15.82 -20.53
CA GLU A 279 -12.81 -15.18 -21.63
C GLU A 279 -11.95 -14.26 -22.52
N ILE A 280 -10.77 -13.80 -22.03
CA ILE A 280 -9.90 -12.88 -22.75
C ILE A 280 -8.56 -13.55 -23.04
N PRO A 281 -8.34 -14.09 -24.24
CA PRO A 281 -7.10 -14.78 -24.56
C PRO A 281 -5.89 -13.82 -24.53
N TYR A 282 -4.69 -14.38 -24.45
CA TYR A 282 -3.42 -13.63 -24.37
C TYR A 282 -3.40 -12.62 -23.20
N THR A 283 -3.94 -13.05 -22.07
CA THR A 283 -3.96 -12.33 -20.80
C THR A 283 -3.10 -13.06 -19.79
N ARG A 284 -2.33 -12.32 -19.00
CA ARG A 284 -1.57 -12.84 -17.86
C ARG A 284 -2.09 -12.22 -16.56
N LEU A 285 -2.29 -13.03 -15.52
CA LEU A 285 -2.46 -12.54 -14.15
C LEU A 285 -1.07 -12.21 -13.59
N ASN A 286 -0.88 -10.99 -13.11
CA ASN A 286 0.34 -10.55 -12.44
C ASN A 286 0.21 -10.74 -10.92
N GLY A 287 1.32 -11.11 -10.26
CA GLY A 287 1.35 -11.43 -8.84
C GLY A 287 0.94 -12.87 -8.51
N HIS A 288 1.08 -13.24 -7.24
CA HIS A 288 0.79 -14.59 -6.78
C HIS A 288 -0.71 -14.92 -6.88
N ARG A 289 -1.07 -16.13 -7.31
CA ARG A 289 -2.48 -16.48 -7.58
C ARG A 289 -3.34 -16.51 -6.32
N THR A 290 -2.80 -16.93 -5.20
CA THR A 290 -3.51 -17.15 -3.92
C THR A 290 -2.96 -16.32 -2.77
N ASN A 291 -1.62 -16.21 -2.62
CA ASN A 291 -0.99 -15.40 -1.59
C ASN A 291 -0.96 -13.92 -2.01
N ARG A 292 -2.15 -13.32 -2.02
CA ARG A 292 -2.38 -11.94 -2.45
C ARG A 292 -3.50 -11.28 -1.66
N LEU A 293 -3.51 -9.95 -1.62
CA LEU A 293 -4.58 -9.17 -1.03
C LEU A 293 -5.95 -9.58 -1.58
N SER A 294 -6.95 -9.63 -0.72
CA SER A 294 -8.32 -10.06 -1.04
C SER A 294 -8.95 -9.25 -2.16
N ASN A 295 -8.61 -7.98 -2.25
CA ASN A 295 -9.24 -6.99 -3.12
C ASN A 295 -8.50 -6.71 -4.43
N ASN A 296 -7.30 -7.25 -4.66
CA ASN A 296 -6.43 -6.85 -5.77
C ASN A 296 -6.37 -7.89 -6.89
N ALA A 297 -6.63 -7.45 -8.12
CA ALA A 297 -6.36 -8.19 -9.34
C ALA A 297 -5.59 -7.30 -10.33
N ASN A 298 -4.47 -7.82 -10.86
CA ASN A 298 -3.66 -7.12 -11.85
C ASN A 298 -3.43 -8.02 -13.06
N PHE A 299 -3.73 -7.50 -14.24
CA PHE A 299 -3.63 -8.24 -15.50
C PHE A 299 -2.70 -7.51 -16.46
N ALA A 300 -2.04 -8.27 -17.35
CA ALA A 300 -1.39 -7.75 -18.53
C ALA A 300 -2.07 -8.33 -19.78
N PHE A 301 -2.59 -7.45 -20.63
CA PHE A 301 -3.22 -7.82 -21.90
C PHE A 301 -2.22 -7.59 -23.03
N GLN A 302 -1.82 -8.65 -23.74
CA GLN A 302 -0.86 -8.53 -24.83
C GLN A 302 -1.46 -7.77 -26.02
N PHE A 303 -0.59 -7.04 -26.73
CA PHE A 303 -0.88 -6.32 -27.98
C PHE A 303 -1.74 -5.06 -27.83
N ILE A 304 -1.90 -4.52 -26.62
CA ILE A 304 -2.64 -3.28 -26.38
C ILE A 304 -1.85 -2.36 -25.44
N GLU A 305 -2.26 -1.11 -25.37
CA GLU A 305 -1.75 -0.12 -24.43
C GLU A 305 -2.74 0.10 -23.28
N GLY A 306 -2.23 0.11 -22.04
CA GLY A 306 -3.04 0.27 -20.83
C GLY A 306 -3.73 1.62 -20.74
N GLU A 307 -3.12 2.71 -21.21
CA GLU A 307 -3.75 4.03 -21.21
C GLU A 307 -5.01 4.07 -22.07
N SER A 308 -4.93 3.53 -23.30
CA SER A 308 -6.09 3.39 -24.18
C SER A 308 -7.19 2.53 -23.57
N LEU A 309 -6.80 1.47 -22.85
CA LEU A 309 -7.74 0.60 -22.11
C LEU A 309 -8.44 1.37 -21.00
N LEU A 310 -7.71 2.15 -20.20
CA LEU A 310 -8.27 2.96 -19.11
C LEU A 310 -9.24 4.03 -19.60
N ILE A 311 -8.88 4.74 -20.67
CA ILE A 311 -9.76 5.74 -21.28
C ILE A 311 -11.08 5.12 -21.76
N MET A 312 -11.01 3.93 -22.38
CA MET A 312 -12.23 3.26 -22.85
C MET A 312 -13.09 2.72 -21.70
N LEU A 313 -12.47 2.25 -20.60
CA LEU A 313 -13.20 1.85 -19.39
C LEU A 313 -13.91 3.06 -18.74
N ASP A 314 -13.25 4.22 -18.68
CA ASP A 314 -13.84 5.45 -18.15
C ASP A 314 -15.06 5.90 -18.96
N LEU A 315 -15.03 5.77 -20.29
CA LEU A 315 -16.18 6.02 -21.16
C LEU A 315 -17.39 5.11 -20.82
N ASP A 316 -17.13 3.91 -20.32
CA ASP A 316 -18.17 2.99 -19.83
C ASP A 316 -18.50 3.17 -18.33
N GLY A 317 -17.84 4.13 -17.64
CA GLY A 317 -18.07 4.46 -16.25
C GLY A 317 -17.34 3.55 -15.26
N ILE A 318 -16.29 2.86 -15.71
CA ILE A 318 -15.48 1.95 -14.91
C ILE A 318 -14.13 2.59 -14.58
N CYS A 319 -13.84 2.76 -13.28
CA CYS A 319 -12.55 3.26 -12.80
C CYS A 319 -11.60 2.10 -12.49
N GLY A 320 -10.43 2.12 -13.10
CA GLY A 320 -9.32 1.21 -12.83
C GLY A 320 -7.99 1.97 -12.97
N SER A 321 -6.87 1.28 -12.80
CA SER A 321 -5.54 1.89 -12.88
C SER A 321 -4.59 1.02 -13.69
N SER A 322 -3.56 1.62 -14.29
CA SER A 322 -2.39 0.88 -14.75
C SER A 322 -1.35 0.83 -13.62
N GLY A 323 -0.43 -0.13 -13.66
CA GLY A 323 0.64 -0.25 -12.67
C GLY A 323 1.48 1.02 -12.49
N SER A 324 1.52 1.89 -13.51
CA SER A 324 2.29 3.15 -13.51
C SER A 324 1.52 4.40 -13.06
N ALA A 325 0.32 4.27 -12.49
CA ALA A 325 -0.54 5.41 -12.15
C ALA A 325 0.08 6.44 -11.18
N CYS A 326 1.12 6.07 -10.41
CA CYS A 326 1.82 6.99 -9.51
C CYS A 326 2.86 7.88 -10.21
N THR A 327 3.17 7.63 -11.47
CA THR A 327 4.09 8.43 -12.30
C THR A 327 3.30 9.11 -13.43
N SER A 328 2.33 9.95 -13.07
CA SER A 328 1.54 10.72 -14.02
C SER A 328 2.47 11.53 -14.94
N GLY A 329 2.60 11.09 -16.21
CA GLY A 329 3.45 11.70 -17.22
C GLY A 329 4.68 10.91 -17.68
N SER A 330 5.01 9.76 -17.08
CA SER A 330 6.05 8.87 -17.58
C SER A 330 5.44 7.83 -18.53
N LEU A 331 6.03 7.71 -19.71
CA LEU A 331 5.71 6.64 -20.67
C LEU A 331 6.36 5.30 -20.28
N ASP A 332 7.08 5.26 -19.14
CA ASP A 332 7.76 4.07 -18.71
C ASP A 332 6.80 3.07 -18.05
N PRO A 333 6.94 1.77 -18.33
CA PRO A 333 6.15 0.74 -17.67
C PRO A 333 6.48 0.65 -16.18
N SER A 334 5.56 0.09 -15.40
CA SER A 334 5.75 -0.12 -13.96
C SER A 334 7.06 -0.85 -13.65
N HIS A 335 7.84 -0.29 -12.73
CA HIS A 335 9.05 -0.95 -12.20
C HIS A 335 8.74 -2.30 -11.54
N VAL A 336 7.56 -2.46 -10.95
CA VAL A 336 7.09 -3.72 -10.35
C VAL A 336 6.90 -4.78 -11.43
N LEU A 337 6.23 -4.44 -12.53
CA LEU A 337 6.01 -5.39 -13.65
C LEU A 337 7.32 -5.78 -14.33
N LEU A 338 8.27 -4.85 -14.45
CA LEU A 338 9.60 -5.16 -14.94
C LEU A 338 10.37 -6.06 -13.97
N ALA A 339 10.26 -5.82 -12.66
CA ALA A 339 10.93 -6.61 -11.64
C ALA A 339 10.45 -8.07 -11.58
N ILE A 340 9.18 -8.33 -11.92
CA ILE A 340 8.65 -9.71 -12.05
C ILE A 340 8.90 -10.34 -13.43
N GLY A 341 9.74 -9.71 -14.25
CA GLY A 341 10.23 -10.25 -15.52
C GLY A 341 9.33 -10.02 -16.74
N LEU A 342 8.35 -9.10 -16.68
CA LEU A 342 7.57 -8.77 -17.87
C LEU A 342 8.42 -7.95 -18.84
N PRO A 343 8.42 -8.27 -20.17
CA PRO A 343 8.94 -7.37 -21.18
C PRO A 343 8.18 -6.04 -21.21
N HIS A 344 8.85 -4.95 -21.60
CA HIS A 344 8.25 -3.62 -21.70
C HIS A 344 6.91 -3.62 -22.44
N GLU A 345 6.86 -4.27 -23.61
CA GLU A 345 5.68 -4.36 -24.48
C GLU A 345 4.45 -4.97 -23.78
N ILE A 346 4.68 -5.97 -22.90
CA ILE A 346 3.60 -6.63 -22.15
C ILE A 346 3.22 -5.80 -20.93
N ALA A 347 4.21 -5.22 -20.25
CA ALA A 347 3.99 -4.40 -19.06
C ALA A 347 3.15 -3.13 -19.36
N HIS A 348 3.26 -2.55 -20.56
CA HIS A 348 2.43 -1.43 -21.00
C HIS A 348 0.93 -1.77 -21.10
N GLY A 349 0.57 -3.02 -21.38
CA GLY A 349 -0.83 -3.47 -21.46
C GLY A 349 -1.44 -3.83 -20.10
N SER A 350 -0.94 -3.28 -19.00
CA SER A 350 -1.39 -3.65 -17.66
C SER A 350 -2.66 -2.91 -17.22
N LEU A 351 -3.48 -3.61 -16.42
CA LEU A 351 -4.65 -3.09 -15.75
C LEU A 351 -4.72 -3.65 -14.33
N ARG A 352 -4.80 -2.76 -13.36
CA ARG A 352 -5.10 -3.10 -11.96
C ARG A 352 -6.56 -2.76 -11.66
N LEU A 353 -7.28 -3.73 -11.15
CA LEU A 353 -8.63 -3.58 -10.61
C LEU A 353 -8.60 -3.94 -9.13
N THR A 354 -9.06 -3.04 -8.28
CA THR A 354 -9.10 -3.25 -6.82
C THR A 354 -10.50 -3.01 -6.28
N LEU A 355 -11.03 -4.07 -5.69
CA LEU A 355 -12.38 -4.15 -5.15
C LEU A 355 -12.49 -3.47 -3.79
N SER A 356 -13.71 -3.37 -3.29
CA SER A 356 -14.03 -3.05 -1.89
C SER A 356 -15.20 -3.91 -1.42
N GLU A 357 -15.55 -3.78 -0.16
CA GLU A 357 -16.73 -4.42 0.42
C GLU A 357 -18.05 -3.95 -0.22
N GLU A 358 -18.07 -2.78 -0.89
CA GLU A 358 -19.23 -2.27 -1.63
C GLU A 358 -19.36 -2.91 -3.03
N THR A 359 -18.30 -3.53 -3.56
CA THR A 359 -18.31 -4.13 -4.91
C THR A 359 -19.31 -5.27 -5.01
N THR A 360 -20.04 -5.33 -6.13
CA THR A 360 -21.03 -6.39 -6.39
C THR A 360 -20.61 -7.30 -7.53
N LYS A 361 -21.21 -8.49 -7.59
CA LYS A 361 -20.97 -9.44 -8.67
C LYS A 361 -21.42 -8.88 -10.03
N GLU A 362 -22.53 -8.15 -10.06
CA GLU A 362 -23.08 -7.51 -11.25
C GLU A 362 -22.13 -6.44 -11.81
N GLU A 363 -21.43 -5.72 -10.93
CA GLU A 363 -20.40 -4.75 -11.35
C GLU A 363 -19.18 -5.44 -11.95
N ILE A 364 -18.79 -6.60 -11.43
CA ILE A 364 -17.74 -7.43 -12.01
C ILE A 364 -18.17 -7.98 -13.36
N ASP A 365 -19.38 -8.52 -13.48
CA ASP A 365 -19.91 -9.05 -14.73
C ASP A 365 -19.91 -7.97 -15.82
N HIS A 366 -20.43 -6.79 -15.51
CA HIS A 366 -20.41 -5.65 -16.42
C HIS A 366 -18.98 -5.24 -16.82
N THR A 367 -18.07 -5.18 -15.84
CA THR A 367 -16.66 -4.83 -16.09
C THR A 367 -15.99 -5.81 -17.04
N VAL A 368 -16.17 -7.12 -16.84
CA VAL A 368 -15.57 -8.14 -17.73
C VAL A 368 -16.17 -8.09 -19.12
N ASP A 369 -17.48 -7.90 -19.24
CA ASP A 369 -18.15 -7.78 -20.54
C ASP A 369 -17.67 -6.53 -21.33
N CYS A 370 -17.40 -5.41 -20.66
CA CYS A 370 -16.80 -4.22 -21.26
C CYS A 370 -15.34 -4.48 -21.64
N LEU A 371 -14.53 -5.04 -20.72
CA LEU A 371 -13.13 -5.37 -20.99
C LEU A 371 -12.95 -6.24 -22.22
N LYS A 372 -13.76 -7.27 -22.36
CA LYS A 372 -13.72 -8.18 -23.51
C LYS A 372 -13.88 -7.43 -24.84
N LYS A 373 -14.90 -6.56 -24.93
CA LYS A 373 -15.17 -5.74 -26.12
C LYS A 373 -14.05 -4.74 -26.41
N ILE A 374 -13.54 -4.10 -25.34
CA ILE A 374 -12.49 -3.07 -25.43
C ILE A 374 -11.18 -3.71 -25.92
N VAL A 375 -10.77 -4.83 -25.30
CA VAL A 375 -9.53 -5.54 -25.67
C VAL A 375 -9.60 -6.06 -27.10
N GLU A 376 -10.74 -6.63 -27.51
CA GLU A 376 -10.96 -7.06 -28.90
C GLU A 376 -10.81 -5.90 -29.89
N LYS A 377 -11.43 -4.75 -29.59
CA LYS A 377 -11.35 -3.55 -30.43
C LYS A 377 -9.92 -2.99 -30.50
N LEU A 378 -9.22 -2.88 -29.37
CA LEU A 378 -7.83 -2.38 -29.34
C LEU A 378 -6.89 -3.31 -30.10
N ARG A 379 -7.03 -4.63 -29.96
CA ARG A 379 -6.26 -5.62 -30.72
C ARG A 379 -6.53 -5.55 -32.22
N ALA A 380 -7.77 -5.33 -32.66
CA ALA A 380 -8.11 -5.16 -34.05
C ALA A 380 -7.42 -3.93 -34.70
N MET A 381 -7.00 -2.96 -33.91
CA MET A 381 -6.26 -1.78 -34.34
C MET A 381 -4.74 -1.90 -34.18
N SER A 382 -4.25 -3.00 -33.57
CA SER A 382 -2.84 -3.19 -33.21
C SER A 382 -2.07 -3.87 -34.35
N PRO A 383 -1.07 -3.24 -34.99
CA PRO A 383 -0.20 -3.87 -35.96
C PRO A 383 0.54 -5.11 -35.38
N LEU A 384 0.92 -5.07 -34.12
CA LEU A 384 1.59 -6.18 -33.44
C LEU A 384 0.68 -7.41 -33.36
N TYR A 385 -0.60 -7.24 -33.13
CA TYR A 385 -1.56 -8.33 -33.12
C TYR A 385 -1.80 -8.90 -34.51
N GLU A 386 -1.91 -8.03 -35.53
CA GLU A 386 -2.04 -8.44 -36.94
C GLU A 386 -0.86 -9.33 -37.36
N ASP A 387 0.37 -8.92 -37.06
CA ASP A 387 1.59 -9.67 -37.35
C ASP A 387 1.65 -11.01 -36.61
N PHE A 388 1.25 -11.02 -35.33
CA PHE A 388 1.16 -12.24 -34.53
C PHE A 388 0.19 -13.25 -35.14
N ILE A 389 -1.01 -12.81 -35.55
CA ILE A 389 -2.01 -13.69 -36.17
C ILE A 389 -1.52 -14.22 -37.53
N LYS A 390 -0.86 -13.38 -38.36
CA LYS A 390 -0.28 -13.81 -39.62
C LYS A 390 0.78 -14.91 -39.46
N LYS A 391 1.63 -14.77 -38.42
CA LYS A 391 2.69 -15.76 -38.10
C LYS A 391 2.12 -17.10 -37.60
N ASN A 392 1.03 -17.08 -36.88
CA ASN A 392 0.42 -18.29 -36.31
C ASN A 392 -0.65 -18.95 -37.18
N ARG A 393 -0.97 -18.36 -38.32
CA ARG A 393 -1.82 -18.99 -39.36
C ARG A 393 -1.04 -19.84 -40.38
N LYS A 394 0.29 -19.91 -40.25
CA LYS A 394 1.18 -20.81 -41.01
C LYS A 394 1.46 -22.07 -40.20
#